data_c1e8c9a2757d1fc8b432361a0047788d
#
_entry.id   c1e8c9a2757d1fc8b432361a0047788d
#
_cell.length_a   1.000
_cell.length_b   1.000
_cell.length_c   1.000
_cell.angle_alpha   90.00
_cell.angle_beta   90.00
_cell.angle_gamma   90.00
#
_symmetry.space_group_name_H-M   'P 1'
#
loop_
_entity.id
_entity.type
_entity.pdbx_description
1 polymer ?
#
loop_
_entity_poly.entity_id
_entity_poly.type
_entity_poly.pdbx_seq_one_letter_code
_entity_poly.pdbx_strand_id
1 'polypeptide(L)'
;MADLSVNIGELQMNNPVMTASGTFGYGEEFADFIELSRIGGIIVKGTTLHKREGNPYPRMAETPSGMLNAVGLQNKGVHYFFEHIYPRIKDIQTNMIVNVSGSAIEDYAETAATINELDKIPAIELNISCPNVKQGGMAFGVTAKGAEEVVKAVRSVYKKTLIVKLSPNVTDITEIARAAENGGADSVSLINTLLGMAIDAERRRPILSTVTGGMSGAAVKPIALRMVWQVAKAVKIPVIGLGGIMNWKDAVEFMLAGASAIQIGTANFIDPAVTVKVVEGINDYLDRHGYQSVKDIIGALEV
;
A
#
# COMPACT_ATOMS: atom_id res chain seq x y z
N MET A 1 -2.22 12.65 -26.00
CA MET A 1 -2.09 12.10 -24.63
C MET A 1 -2.71 10.73 -24.62
N ALA A 2 -2.00 9.74 -24.12
CA ALA A 2 -2.51 8.38 -23.98
C ALA A 2 -3.58 8.29 -22.86
N ASP A 3 -4.42 7.27 -22.92
CA ASP A 3 -5.37 6.95 -21.84
C ASP A 3 -4.61 6.35 -20.65
N LEU A 4 -4.61 7.04 -19.50
CA LEU A 4 -3.98 6.57 -18.26
C LEU A 4 -4.95 5.82 -17.35
N SER A 5 -6.22 5.69 -17.71
CA SER A 5 -7.24 5.10 -16.85
C SER A 5 -7.01 3.60 -16.62
N VAL A 6 -7.20 3.16 -15.36
CA VAL A 6 -7.13 1.76 -14.95
C VAL A 6 -8.27 1.41 -14.02
N ASN A 7 -8.59 0.12 -13.91
CA ASN A 7 -9.58 -0.41 -12.99
C ASN A 7 -8.92 -1.38 -12.02
N ILE A 8 -9.23 -1.24 -10.73
CA ILE A 8 -8.83 -2.16 -9.66
C ILE A 8 -10.11 -2.74 -9.06
N GLY A 9 -10.54 -3.91 -9.54
CA GLY A 9 -11.90 -4.38 -9.31
C GLY A 9 -12.91 -3.38 -9.87
N GLU A 10 -13.83 -2.91 -9.03
CA GLU A 10 -14.82 -1.88 -9.40
C GLU A 10 -14.30 -0.44 -9.24
N LEU A 11 -13.13 -0.26 -8.62
CA LEU A 11 -12.51 1.05 -8.43
C LEU A 11 -11.97 1.57 -9.76
N GLN A 12 -12.56 2.65 -10.26
CA GLN A 12 -12.08 3.37 -11.45
C GLN A 12 -11.09 4.46 -11.05
N MET A 13 -9.95 4.50 -11.73
CA MET A 13 -8.89 5.47 -11.49
C MET A 13 -8.53 6.19 -12.78
N ASN A 14 -8.39 7.51 -12.73
CA ASN A 14 -8.02 8.36 -13.88
C ASN A 14 -6.56 8.14 -14.34
N ASN A 15 -5.72 7.61 -13.47
CA ASN A 15 -4.35 7.21 -13.76
C ASN A 15 -3.89 6.16 -12.72
N PRO A 16 -2.81 5.40 -12.98
CA PRO A 16 -2.41 4.27 -12.16
C PRO A 16 -1.64 4.62 -10.89
N VAL A 17 -1.44 5.92 -10.57
CA VAL A 17 -0.54 6.34 -9.50
C VAL A 17 -1.32 6.65 -8.23
N MET A 18 -0.95 5.98 -7.14
CA MET A 18 -1.47 6.20 -5.79
C MET A 18 -0.35 6.53 -4.81
N THR A 19 -0.72 7.08 -3.66
CA THR A 19 0.19 7.19 -2.51
C THR A 19 0.13 5.94 -1.65
N ALA A 20 1.25 5.56 -0.99
CA ALA A 20 1.27 4.45 -0.05
C ALA A 20 0.86 4.90 1.35
N SER A 21 0.13 4.04 2.07
CA SER A 21 -0.28 4.28 3.46
C SER A 21 0.92 4.62 4.36
N GLY A 22 0.72 5.58 5.25
CA GLY A 22 1.71 6.01 6.23
C GLY A 22 2.71 7.05 5.74
N THR A 23 2.62 7.49 4.47
CA THR A 23 3.55 8.46 3.89
C THR A 23 2.89 9.73 3.37
N PHE A 24 1.55 9.80 3.43
CA PHE A 24 0.78 10.90 2.83
C PHE A 24 -0.39 11.38 3.73
N GLY A 25 -0.34 11.06 5.01
CA GLY A 25 -1.36 11.48 5.97
C GLY A 25 -2.78 11.07 5.56
N TYR A 26 -3.66 12.04 5.49
CA TYR A 26 -5.02 11.92 4.96
C TYR A 26 -5.22 12.67 3.63
N GLY A 27 -4.13 13.17 3.05
CA GLY A 27 -4.10 13.91 1.78
C GLY A 27 -4.08 15.43 1.97
N GLU A 28 -4.85 15.97 2.91
CA GLU A 28 -4.94 17.43 3.16
C GLU A 28 -3.58 18.06 3.43
N GLU A 29 -2.67 17.33 4.09
CA GLU A 29 -1.33 17.77 4.43
C GLU A 29 -0.45 18.03 3.21
N PHE A 30 -0.84 17.52 2.04
CA PHE A 30 -0.11 17.68 0.79
C PHE A 30 -0.80 18.61 -0.21
N ALA A 31 -1.98 19.14 0.11
CA ALA A 31 -2.75 19.99 -0.79
C ALA A 31 -2.03 21.31 -1.18
N ASP A 32 -1.11 21.80 -0.34
CA ASP A 32 -0.27 22.95 -0.64
C ASP A 32 0.87 22.65 -1.64
N PHE A 33 1.19 21.38 -1.86
CA PHE A 33 2.29 20.96 -2.73
C PHE A 33 1.83 20.46 -4.09
N ILE A 34 0.64 19.83 -4.14
CA ILE A 34 0.08 19.26 -5.36
C ILE A 34 -1.44 19.44 -5.41
N GLU A 35 -1.99 19.46 -6.61
CA GLU A 35 -3.41 19.29 -6.85
C GLU A 35 -3.77 17.80 -6.73
N LEU A 36 -4.50 17.43 -5.67
CA LEU A 36 -4.78 16.02 -5.33
C LEU A 36 -5.60 15.28 -6.39
N SER A 37 -6.40 15.99 -7.20
CA SER A 37 -7.15 15.42 -8.33
C SER A 37 -6.27 14.85 -9.45
N ARG A 38 -4.98 15.21 -9.47
CA ARG A 38 -4.02 14.76 -10.49
C ARG A 38 -3.48 13.35 -10.27
N ILE A 39 -3.74 12.75 -9.11
CA ILE A 39 -3.33 11.37 -8.79
C ILE A 39 -4.54 10.45 -8.73
N GLY A 40 -4.35 9.17 -9.05
CA GLY A 40 -5.42 8.19 -9.15
C GLY A 40 -6.05 7.78 -7.82
N GLY A 41 -5.32 7.94 -6.70
CA GLY A 41 -5.85 7.66 -5.37
C GLY A 41 -4.87 7.93 -4.23
N ILE A 42 -5.42 8.05 -3.04
CA ILE A 42 -4.68 8.24 -1.79
C ILE A 42 -5.01 7.09 -0.85
N ILE A 43 -3.97 6.30 -0.49
CA ILE A 43 -4.12 5.34 0.60
C ILE A 43 -3.84 6.09 1.90
N VAL A 44 -4.90 6.38 2.64
CA VAL A 44 -4.79 7.17 3.86
C VAL A 44 -4.10 6.40 5.00
N LYS A 45 -3.82 7.10 6.07
CA LYS A 45 -3.22 6.56 7.30
C LYS A 45 -3.91 5.27 7.75
N GLY A 46 -3.10 4.26 8.14
CA GLY A 46 -3.61 2.99 8.67
C GLY A 46 -4.54 3.19 9.84
N THR A 47 -5.72 2.60 9.76
CA THR A 47 -6.83 2.70 10.73
C THR A 47 -7.06 1.34 11.37
N THR A 48 -7.20 1.31 12.70
CA THR A 48 -7.51 0.12 13.50
C THR A 48 -8.84 0.31 14.22
N LEU A 49 -9.44 -0.78 14.74
CA LEU A 49 -10.68 -0.69 15.50
C LEU A 49 -10.55 0.29 16.67
N HIS A 50 -9.52 0.12 17.47
CA HIS A 50 -9.23 0.97 18.63
C HIS A 50 -8.02 1.87 18.35
N LYS A 51 -7.94 2.98 19.11
CA LYS A 51 -6.79 3.87 19.13
C LYS A 51 -5.47 3.12 19.43
N ARG A 52 -4.39 3.49 18.72
CA ARG A 52 -3.02 3.04 18.99
C ARG A 52 -2.09 4.22 19.15
N GLU A 53 -1.28 4.22 20.20
CA GLU A 53 -0.29 5.27 20.47
C GLU A 53 0.96 5.15 19.59
N GLY A 54 1.17 3.96 19.00
CA GLY A 54 2.41 3.63 18.29
C GLY A 54 3.54 3.23 19.24
N ASN A 55 4.70 2.97 18.65
CA ASN A 55 5.88 2.57 19.39
C ASN A 55 6.64 3.79 19.98
N PRO A 56 7.43 3.60 21.04
CA PRO A 56 8.32 4.64 21.58
C PRO A 56 9.33 5.15 20.55
N TYR A 57 9.87 6.34 20.80
CA TYR A 57 10.99 6.91 20.03
C TYR A 57 12.33 6.33 20.50
N PRO A 58 13.35 6.28 19.61
CA PRO A 58 13.31 6.55 18.17
C PRO A 58 12.63 5.40 17.40
N ARG A 59 11.78 5.76 16.45
CA ARG A 59 11.00 4.82 15.67
C ARG A 59 11.11 4.98 14.14
N MET A 60 12.03 5.85 13.71
CA MET A 60 12.43 6.04 12.31
C MET A 60 13.94 6.27 12.27
N ALA A 61 14.59 5.75 11.22
CA ALA A 61 16.01 5.94 10.95
C ALA A 61 16.28 5.93 9.45
N GLU A 62 17.17 6.82 9.00
CA GLU A 62 17.65 6.79 7.62
C GLU A 62 18.65 5.65 7.42
N THR A 63 18.73 5.16 6.20
CA THR A 63 19.74 4.23 5.70
C THR A 63 20.35 4.78 4.41
N PRO A 64 21.50 4.27 3.93
CA PRO A 64 22.18 4.82 2.73
C PRO A 64 21.29 4.91 1.47
N SER A 65 20.26 4.06 1.33
CA SER A 65 19.38 4.02 0.15
C SER A 65 17.90 3.87 0.51
N GLY A 66 17.50 4.36 1.68
CA GLY A 66 16.12 4.27 2.13
C GLY A 66 15.96 4.63 3.60
N MET A 67 15.01 4.00 4.27
CA MET A 67 14.75 4.24 5.68
C MET A 67 14.20 2.99 6.37
N LEU A 68 14.38 2.96 7.70
CA LEU A 68 13.72 2.04 8.61
C LEU A 68 12.62 2.75 9.37
N ASN A 69 11.49 2.10 9.55
CA ASN A 69 10.44 2.60 10.43
C ASN A 69 9.86 1.48 11.31
N ALA A 70 9.43 1.89 12.49
CA ALA A 70 8.71 1.08 13.46
C ALA A 70 7.64 1.95 14.13
N VAL A 71 6.81 2.65 13.35
CA VAL A 71 5.80 3.60 13.87
C VAL A 71 4.75 2.91 14.75
N GLY A 72 4.40 1.65 14.48
CA GLY A 72 3.50 0.87 15.33
C GLY A 72 2.02 1.20 15.12
N LEU A 73 1.61 1.53 13.89
CA LEU A 73 0.22 1.81 13.51
C LEU A 73 -0.44 2.93 14.35
N GLN A 74 0.30 3.97 14.72
CA GLN A 74 -0.26 5.09 15.47
C GLN A 74 -1.47 5.70 14.74
N ASN A 75 -2.65 5.63 15.37
CA ASN A 75 -3.90 6.18 14.85
C ASN A 75 -4.94 6.32 15.96
N LYS A 76 -6.03 7.02 15.70
CA LYS A 76 -7.08 7.31 16.70
C LYS A 76 -8.26 6.33 16.70
N GLY A 77 -8.21 5.29 15.87
CA GLY A 77 -9.28 4.29 15.73
C GLY A 77 -10.33 4.65 14.68
N VAL A 78 -11.12 3.65 14.27
CA VAL A 78 -12.10 3.78 13.17
C VAL A 78 -13.26 4.73 13.50
N HIS A 79 -13.73 4.76 14.74
CA HIS A 79 -14.82 5.67 15.13
C HIS A 79 -14.38 7.14 15.05
N TYR A 80 -13.14 7.44 15.49
CA TYR A 80 -12.58 8.78 15.29
C TYR A 80 -12.40 9.13 13.80
N PHE A 81 -11.98 8.15 13.00
CA PHE A 81 -11.90 8.33 11.55
C PHE A 81 -13.27 8.68 10.97
N PHE A 82 -14.30 7.93 11.32
CA PHE A 82 -15.67 8.13 10.87
C PHE A 82 -16.21 9.53 11.22
N GLU A 83 -16.06 9.93 12.48
CA GLU A 83 -16.65 11.16 13.01
C GLU A 83 -15.87 12.44 12.68
N HIS A 84 -14.54 12.35 12.59
CA HIS A 84 -13.69 13.55 12.54
C HIS A 84 -12.80 13.65 11.30
N ILE A 85 -12.41 12.55 10.69
CA ILE A 85 -11.53 12.57 9.51
C ILE A 85 -12.34 12.48 8.22
N TYR A 86 -13.22 11.50 8.12
CA TYR A 86 -14.02 11.30 6.90
C TYR A 86 -14.79 12.56 6.45
N PRO A 87 -15.48 13.34 7.32
CA PRO A 87 -16.17 14.55 6.90
C PRO A 87 -15.27 15.59 6.22
N ARG A 88 -13.97 15.60 6.54
CA ARG A 88 -13.00 16.53 5.99
C ARG A 88 -12.48 16.10 4.62
N ILE A 89 -12.30 14.78 4.42
CA ILE A 89 -11.62 14.24 3.23
C ILE A 89 -12.59 13.72 2.15
N LYS A 90 -13.86 13.51 2.48
CA LYS A 90 -14.84 12.85 1.59
C LYS A 90 -15.10 13.58 0.26
N ASP A 91 -14.84 14.89 0.20
CA ASP A 91 -15.06 15.72 -0.98
C ASP A 91 -13.76 16.02 -1.76
N ILE A 92 -12.63 15.44 -1.36
CA ILE A 92 -11.37 15.50 -2.11
C ILE A 92 -11.58 14.77 -3.44
N GLN A 93 -11.20 15.43 -4.55
CA GLN A 93 -11.45 14.97 -5.91
C GLN A 93 -10.42 13.92 -6.35
N THR A 94 -10.27 12.84 -5.58
CA THR A 94 -9.49 11.64 -5.91
C THR A 94 -10.04 10.45 -5.13
N ASN A 95 -9.62 9.22 -5.44
CA ASN A 95 -10.06 8.04 -4.71
C ASN A 95 -9.40 7.99 -3.32
N MET A 96 -10.21 8.18 -2.27
CA MET A 96 -9.75 8.05 -0.88
C MET A 96 -9.92 6.59 -0.44
N ILE A 97 -8.82 5.89 -0.20
CA ILE A 97 -8.79 4.46 0.14
C ILE A 97 -8.28 4.29 1.56
N VAL A 98 -9.03 3.59 2.42
CA VAL A 98 -8.65 3.44 3.82
C VAL A 98 -7.79 2.19 4.00
N ASN A 99 -6.58 2.36 4.55
CA ASN A 99 -5.76 1.22 4.96
C ASN A 99 -6.26 0.69 6.31
N VAL A 100 -6.67 -0.57 6.35
CA VAL A 100 -7.27 -1.23 7.51
C VAL A 100 -6.28 -2.22 8.11
N SER A 101 -6.07 -2.14 9.42
CA SER A 101 -5.23 -3.06 10.18
C SER A 101 -5.91 -3.51 11.47
N GLY A 102 -5.60 -4.70 11.94
CA GLY A 102 -6.14 -5.27 13.18
C GLY A 102 -5.13 -6.15 13.92
N SER A 103 -5.50 -6.62 15.10
CA SER A 103 -4.73 -7.59 15.90
C SER A 103 -5.42 -8.94 15.98
N ALA A 104 -6.71 -8.99 15.70
CA ALA A 104 -7.55 -10.18 15.60
C ALA A 104 -8.40 -10.08 14.33
N ILE A 105 -8.93 -11.19 13.84
CA ILE A 105 -9.80 -11.24 12.65
C ILE A 105 -11.02 -10.34 12.84
N GLU A 106 -11.58 -10.37 14.04
CA GLU A 106 -12.75 -9.57 14.44
C GLU A 106 -12.44 -8.05 14.32
N ASP A 107 -11.25 -7.61 14.73
CA ASP A 107 -10.84 -6.20 14.61
C ASP A 107 -10.87 -5.74 13.13
N TYR A 108 -10.37 -6.59 12.22
CA TYR A 108 -10.40 -6.31 10.78
C TYR A 108 -11.82 -6.22 10.24
N ALA A 109 -12.65 -7.20 10.60
CA ALA A 109 -14.04 -7.28 10.13
C ALA A 109 -14.87 -6.08 10.63
N GLU A 110 -14.79 -5.75 11.92
CA GLU A 110 -15.54 -4.65 12.53
C GLU A 110 -15.08 -3.28 11.97
N THR A 111 -13.75 -3.09 11.80
CA THR A 111 -13.20 -1.88 11.17
C THR A 111 -13.71 -1.75 9.73
N ALA A 112 -13.66 -2.84 8.96
CA ALA A 112 -14.14 -2.83 7.58
C ALA A 112 -15.65 -2.61 7.46
N ALA A 113 -16.45 -3.19 8.36
CA ALA A 113 -17.89 -2.98 8.42
C ALA A 113 -18.23 -1.50 8.68
N THR A 114 -17.54 -0.86 9.62
CA THR A 114 -17.71 0.58 9.90
C THR A 114 -17.37 1.43 8.67
N ILE A 115 -16.28 1.10 7.97
CA ILE A 115 -15.89 1.86 6.75
C ILE A 115 -16.84 1.58 5.59
N ASN A 116 -17.48 0.40 5.53
CA ASN A 116 -18.46 0.08 4.49
C ASN A 116 -19.65 1.05 4.45
N GLU A 117 -20.00 1.67 5.59
CA GLU A 117 -21.07 2.67 5.70
C GLU A 117 -20.71 4.03 5.08
N LEU A 118 -19.42 4.27 4.77
CA LEU A 118 -18.94 5.54 4.24
C LEU A 118 -19.08 5.59 2.72
N ASP A 119 -20.08 6.29 2.22
CA ASP A 119 -20.46 6.33 0.80
C ASP A 119 -19.34 6.79 -0.15
N LYS A 120 -18.49 7.77 0.27
CA LYS A 120 -17.39 8.33 -0.52
C LYS A 120 -16.06 7.59 -0.38
N ILE A 121 -16.02 6.49 0.36
CA ILE A 121 -14.84 5.61 0.41
C ILE A 121 -15.10 4.43 -0.55
N PRO A 122 -14.44 4.39 -1.73
CA PRO A 122 -14.72 3.38 -2.74
C PRO A 122 -14.01 2.05 -2.49
N ALA A 123 -12.95 2.05 -1.67
CA ALA A 123 -12.12 0.87 -1.44
C ALA A 123 -11.46 0.89 -0.06
N ILE A 124 -11.04 -0.29 0.40
CA ILE A 124 -10.08 -0.44 1.51
C ILE A 124 -8.84 -1.21 1.06
N GLU A 125 -7.69 -0.88 1.68
CA GLU A 125 -6.46 -1.68 1.60
C GLU A 125 -6.28 -2.43 2.92
N LEU A 126 -6.51 -3.73 2.92
CA LEU A 126 -6.39 -4.60 4.09
C LEU A 126 -4.93 -4.94 4.35
N ASN A 127 -4.34 -4.39 5.40
CA ASN A 127 -2.95 -4.60 5.77
C ASN A 127 -2.82 -5.82 6.69
N ILE A 128 -2.57 -7.00 6.12
CA ILE A 128 -2.42 -8.26 6.84
C ILE A 128 -0.98 -8.52 7.32
N SER A 129 -0.07 -7.55 7.12
CA SER A 129 1.37 -7.70 7.41
C SER A 129 1.74 -7.36 8.86
N CYS A 130 0.78 -7.04 9.73
CA CYS A 130 1.07 -6.61 11.11
C CYS A 130 1.58 -7.79 11.96
N PRO A 131 2.79 -7.70 12.56
CA PRO A 131 3.39 -8.81 13.31
C PRO A 131 2.77 -9.03 14.70
N ASN A 132 1.89 -8.15 15.18
CA ASN A 132 1.35 -8.15 16.54
C ASN A 132 0.00 -8.87 16.63
N VAL A 133 0.02 -10.21 16.61
CA VAL A 133 -1.17 -11.02 16.86
C VAL A 133 -1.13 -11.59 18.26
N LYS A 134 -2.18 -11.37 19.05
CA LYS A 134 -2.29 -11.87 20.45
C LYS A 134 -2.43 -13.39 20.58
N GLN A 135 -2.77 -14.10 19.50
CA GLN A 135 -2.88 -15.56 19.49
C GLN A 135 -1.83 -16.20 18.61
N GLY A 136 -0.83 -16.81 19.20
CA GLY A 136 0.14 -17.67 18.53
C GLY A 136 1.34 -16.96 17.85
N GLY A 137 1.47 -15.63 17.91
CA GLY A 137 2.71 -14.93 17.54
C GLY A 137 3.01 -14.80 16.04
N MET A 138 2.12 -15.25 15.13
CA MET A 138 2.31 -15.11 13.69
C MET A 138 1.32 -14.13 13.09
N ALA A 139 1.79 -13.21 12.23
CA ALA A 139 0.95 -12.32 11.45
C ALA A 139 0.09 -13.13 10.47
N PHE A 140 -1.17 -12.74 10.26
CA PHE A 140 -2.06 -13.43 9.30
C PHE A 140 -1.47 -13.52 7.90
N GLY A 141 -0.72 -12.52 7.46
CA GLY A 141 -0.11 -12.44 6.13
C GLY A 141 1.16 -13.26 5.93
N VAL A 142 1.58 -14.13 6.87
CA VAL A 142 2.77 -14.99 6.68
C VAL A 142 2.41 -16.44 6.35
N THR A 143 1.12 -16.82 6.42
CA THR A 143 0.63 -18.14 5.99
C THR A 143 -0.56 -17.98 5.05
N ALA A 144 -0.67 -18.87 4.06
CA ALA A 144 -1.81 -18.88 3.13
C ALA A 144 -3.15 -19.01 3.87
N LYS A 145 -3.23 -19.93 4.83
CA LYS A 145 -4.43 -20.14 5.64
C LYS A 145 -4.86 -18.88 6.40
N GLY A 146 -3.93 -18.21 7.09
CA GLY A 146 -4.25 -16.99 7.84
C GLY A 146 -4.67 -15.83 6.94
N ALA A 147 -4.01 -15.68 5.77
CA ALA A 147 -4.40 -14.70 4.78
C ALA A 147 -5.82 -14.93 4.25
N GLU A 148 -6.15 -16.16 3.88
CA GLU A 148 -7.48 -16.52 3.37
C GLU A 148 -8.57 -16.31 4.43
N GLU A 149 -8.32 -16.71 5.68
CA GLU A 149 -9.28 -16.57 6.78
C GLU A 149 -9.63 -15.10 7.07
N VAL A 150 -8.62 -14.22 7.18
CA VAL A 150 -8.86 -12.80 7.44
C VAL A 150 -9.55 -12.11 6.25
N VAL A 151 -9.16 -12.44 5.03
CA VAL A 151 -9.79 -11.86 3.82
C VAL A 151 -11.25 -12.30 3.70
N LYS A 152 -11.57 -13.59 3.93
CA LYS A 152 -12.96 -14.09 3.95
C LYS A 152 -13.82 -13.40 5.01
N ALA A 153 -13.28 -13.22 6.21
CA ALA A 153 -13.99 -12.53 7.28
C ALA A 153 -14.32 -11.08 6.90
N VAL A 154 -13.34 -10.35 6.35
CA VAL A 154 -13.56 -8.97 5.88
C VAL A 154 -14.53 -8.95 4.70
N ARG A 155 -14.36 -9.84 3.71
CA ARG A 155 -15.25 -9.90 2.53
C ARG A 155 -16.72 -10.15 2.91
N SER A 156 -16.97 -10.89 3.97
CA SER A 156 -18.35 -11.15 4.42
C SER A 156 -19.13 -9.89 4.79
N VAL A 157 -18.44 -8.87 5.31
CA VAL A 157 -19.01 -7.61 5.81
C VAL A 157 -18.72 -6.38 4.92
N TYR A 158 -17.69 -6.43 4.08
CA TYR A 158 -17.29 -5.33 3.20
C TYR A 158 -17.67 -5.64 1.76
N LYS A 159 -18.41 -4.73 1.08
CA LYS A 159 -19.02 -4.99 -0.24
C LYS A 159 -18.38 -4.22 -1.39
N LYS A 160 -17.49 -3.26 -1.09
CA LYS A 160 -16.79 -2.46 -2.10
C LYS A 160 -15.43 -3.10 -2.44
N THR A 161 -14.60 -2.39 -3.21
CA THR A 161 -13.29 -2.92 -3.64
C THR A 161 -12.37 -3.21 -2.45
N LEU A 162 -11.94 -4.46 -2.34
CA LEU A 162 -11.06 -4.98 -1.31
C LEU A 162 -9.68 -5.28 -1.87
N ILE A 163 -8.71 -4.42 -1.53
CA ILE A 163 -7.30 -4.60 -1.85
C ILE A 163 -6.62 -5.28 -0.67
N VAL A 164 -5.77 -6.28 -0.88
CA VAL A 164 -5.04 -6.95 0.21
C VAL A 164 -3.54 -6.68 0.09
N LYS A 165 -2.96 -6.03 1.11
CA LYS A 165 -1.54 -5.66 1.14
C LYS A 165 -0.69 -6.76 1.74
N LEU A 166 0.23 -7.30 0.92
CA LEU A 166 1.05 -8.46 1.21
C LEU A 166 2.39 -8.09 1.83
N SER A 167 2.87 -8.96 2.74
CA SER A 167 4.18 -8.86 3.34
C SER A 167 5.25 -9.51 2.44
N PRO A 168 6.44 -8.87 2.28
CA PRO A 168 7.58 -9.52 1.61
C PRO A 168 8.32 -10.52 2.50
N ASN A 169 8.02 -10.56 3.81
CA ASN A 169 8.75 -11.37 4.80
C ASN A 169 8.20 -12.80 4.85
N VAL A 170 8.13 -13.44 3.69
CA VAL A 170 7.62 -14.79 3.46
C VAL A 170 8.54 -15.53 2.47
N THR A 171 8.50 -16.85 2.47
CA THR A 171 9.30 -17.66 1.54
C THR A 171 8.75 -17.56 0.12
N ASP A 172 7.45 -17.72 -0.05
CA ASP A 172 6.75 -17.58 -1.33
C ASP A 172 5.54 -16.65 -1.19
N ILE A 173 5.65 -15.46 -1.78
CA ILE A 173 4.58 -14.46 -1.76
C ILE A 173 3.40 -14.84 -2.67
N THR A 174 3.63 -15.72 -3.65
CA THR A 174 2.57 -16.14 -4.58
C THR A 174 1.52 -17.02 -3.90
N GLU A 175 1.91 -17.82 -2.90
CA GLU A 175 0.98 -18.60 -2.09
C GLU A 175 0.03 -17.68 -1.30
N ILE A 176 0.58 -16.61 -0.71
CA ILE A 176 -0.22 -15.65 0.04
C ILE A 176 -1.15 -14.86 -0.89
N ALA A 177 -0.67 -14.50 -2.10
CA ALA A 177 -1.47 -13.80 -3.10
C ALA A 177 -2.67 -14.65 -3.57
N ARG A 178 -2.45 -15.93 -3.87
CA ARG A 178 -3.54 -16.86 -4.23
C ARG A 178 -4.53 -17.05 -3.08
N ALA A 179 -4.05 -17.11 -1.85
CA ALA A 179 -4.91 -17.22 -0.67
C ALA A 179 -5.78 -15.97 -0.48
N ALA A 180 -5.23 -14.77 -0.73
CA ALA A 180 -5.99 -13.53 -0.71
C ALA A 180 -7.07 -13.52 -1.83
N GLU A 181 -6.74 -13.93 -3.05
CA GLU A 181 -7.69 -14.08 -4.16
C GLU A 181 -8.80 -15.07 -3.81
N ASN A 182 -8.46 -16.25 -3.29
CA ASN A 182 -9.43 -17.26 -2.83
C ASN A 182 -10.32 -16.77 -1.67
N GLY A 183 -9.79 -15.87 -0.85
CA GLY A 183 -10.54 -15.20 0.22
C GLY A 183 -11.55 -14.16 -0.26
N GLY A 184 -11.50 -13.78 -1.54
CA GLY A 184 -12.40 -12.81 -2.16
C GLY A 184 -11.82 -11.39 -2.25
N ALA A 185 -10.50 -11.24 -2.31
CA ALA A 185 -9.85 -9.98 -2.66
C ALA A 185 -10.14 -9.62 -4.13
N ASP A 186 -10.40 -8.33 -4.39
CA ASP A 186 -10.54 -7.79 -5.75
C ASP A 186 -9.18 -7.41 -6.35
N SER A 187 -8.16 -7.22 -5.49
CA SER A 187 -6.79 -6.88 -5.89
C SER A 187 -5.82 -7.21 -4.75
N VAL A 188 -4.55 -7.36 -5.10
CA VAL A 188 -3.46 -7.42 -4.12
C VAL A 188 -2.48 -6.27 -4.33
N SER A 189 -1.94 -5.71 -3.23
CA SER A 189 -0.86 -4.73 -3.26
C SER A 189 0.40 -5.29 -2.60
N LEU A 190 1.55 -5.11 -3.19
CA LEU A 190 2.83 -5.58 -2.67
C LEU A 190 4.00 -4.72 -3.17
N ILE A 191 4.98 -4.47 -2.31
CA ILE A 191 5.25 -5.12 -1.02
C ILE A 191 5.05 -4.15 0.15
N ASN A 192 4.71 -4.68 1.33
CA ASN A 192 4.95 -3.96 2.57
C ASN A 192 6.47 -3.90 2.85
N THR A 193 6.90 -3.42 4.00
CA THR A 193 8.31 -3.21 4.30
C THR A 193 9.06 -4.51 4.64
N LEU A 194 10.32 -4.60 4.21
CA LEU A 194 11.23 -5.69 4.59
C LEU A 194 11.73 -5.50 6.01
N LEU A 195 11.81 -6.58 6.78
CA LEU A 195 12.38 -6.52 8.13
C LEU A 195 13.88 -6.21 8.05
N GLY A 196 14.31 -5.19 8.79
CA GLY A 196 15.68 -4.74 8.84
C GLY A 196 16.09 -4.25 10.23
N MET A 197 17.38 -3.94 10.39
CA MET A 197 17.96 -3.45 11.63
C MET A 197 19.04 -2.40 11.33
N ALA A 198 19.20 -1.42 12.22
CA ALA A 198 20.34 -0.51 12.24
C ALA A 198 20.95 -0.43 13.64
N ILE A 199 22.27 -0.35 13.71
CA ILE A 199 23.04 -0.33 14.95
C ILE A 199 23.89 0.95 15.00
N ASP A 200 23.86 1.64 16.12
CA ASP A 200 24.85 2.63 16.48
C ASP A 200 26.09 1.90 17.05
N ALA A 201 27.15 1.84 16.25
CA ALA A 201 28.34 1.08 16.59
C ALA A 201 29.08 1.65 17.82
N GLU A 202 29.11 2.98 17.98
CA GLU A 202 29.77 3.64 19.09
C GLU A 202 29.04 3.38 20.41
N ARG A 203 27.71 3.44 20.39
CA ARG A 203 26.87 3.18 21.56
C ARG A 203 26.61 1.69 21.76
N ARG A 204 26.87 0.85 20.77
CA ARG A 204 26.59 -0.61 20.75
C ARG A 204 25.13 -0.91 21.07
N ARG A 205 24.21 -0.15 20.45
CA ARG A 205 22.76 -0.25 20.66
C ARG A 205 22.01 -0.16 19.34
N PRO A 206 20.80 -0.76 19.26
CA PRO A 206 19.90 -0.53 18.13
C PRO A 206 19.56 0.95 18.01
N ILE A 207 19.41 1.45 16.79
CA ILE A 207 18.93 2.82 16.54
C ILE A 207 17.45 2.93 16.86
N LEU A 208 16.64 1.92 16.48
CA LEU A 208 15.21 1.91 16.76
C LEU A 208 14.91 1.34 18.16
N SER A 209 13.91 1.90 18.83
CA SER A 209 13.43 1.44 20.14
C SER A 209 12.91 0.00 20.14
N THR A 210 12.45 -0.48 18.99
CA THR A 210 11.93 -1.83 18.74
C THR A 210 12.99 -2.83 18.26
N VAL A 211 14.28 -2.43 18.25
CA VAL A 211 15.43 -3.19 17.74
C VAL A 211 15.38 -3.32 16.21
N THR A 212 14.30 -3.84 15.65
CA THR A 212 14.08 -4.02 14.22
C THR A 212 12.98 -3.08 13.73
N GLY A 213 12.95 -2.82 12.41
CA GLY A 213 11.93 -2.02 11.75
C GLY A 213 11.74 -2.45 10.30
N GLY A 214 10.71 -1.90 9.68
CA GLY A 214 10.44 -2.11 8.27
C GLY A 214 11.31 -1.22 7.40
N MET A 215 12.09 -1.81 6.48
CA MET A 215 12.91 -1.11 5.48
C MET A 215 12.10 -0.76 4.25
N SER A 216 12.23 0.47 3.78
CA SER A 216 11.59 1.02 2.57
C SER A 216 12.54 1.96 1.83
N GLY A 217 12.13 2.49 0.67
CA GLY A 217 12.94 3.36 -0.17
C GLY A 217 13.62 2.61 -1.32
N ALA A 218 14.53 3.28 -2.05
CA ALA A 218 15.11 2.79 -3.30
C ALA A 218 15.75 1.39 -3.19
N ALA A 219 16.35 1.08 -2.04
CA ALA A 219 17.04 -0.19 -1.82
C ALA A 219 16.14 -1.43 -1.96
N VAL A 220 14.82 -1.32 -1.74
CA VAL A 220 13.91 -2.48 -1.81
C VAL A 220 13.35 -2.72 -3.21
N LYS A 221 13.55 -1.80 -4.18
CA LYS A 221 12.97 -1.88 -5.52
C LYS A 221 13.22 -3.22 -6.24
N PRO A 222 14.45 -3.75 -6.33
CA PRO A 222 14.69 -5.01 -7.06
C PRO A 222 13.92 -6.20 -6.46
N ILE A 223 13.73 -6.21 -5.15
CA ILE A 223 12.99 -7.26 -4.44
C ILE A 223 11.49 -7.11 -4.72
N ALA A 224 10.97 -5.90 -4.58
CA ALA A 224 9.57 -5.58 -4.84
C ALA A 224 9.19 -5.88 -6.30
N LEU A 225 10.00 -5.45 -7.26
CA LEU A 225 9.78 -5.67 -8.68
C LEU A 225 9.71 -7.16 -9.03
N ARG A 226 10.66 -7.98 -8.53
CA ARG A 226 10.63 -9.43 -8.69
C ARG A 226 9.36 -10.05 -8.11
N MET A 227 8.97 -9.65 -6.91
CA MET A 227 7.76 -10.18 -6.26
C MET A 227 6.49 -9.80 -7.01
N VAL A 228 6.38 -8.57 -7.51
CA VAL A 228 5.25 -8.14 -8.35
C VAL A 228 5.17 -8.98 -9.62
N TRP A 229 6.28 -9.18 -10.33
CA TRP A 229 6.34 -10.03 -11.52
C TRP A 229 5.90 -11.47 -11.24
N GLN A 230 6.31 -12.05 -10.11
CA GLN A 230 5.89 -13.40 -9.72
C GLN A 230 4.40 -13.48 -9.42
N VAL A 231 3.87 -12.50 -8.64
CA VAL A 231 2.46 -12.47 -8.26
C VAL A 231 1.56 -12.20 -9.44
N ALA A 232 1.93 -11.29 -10.35
CA ALA A 232 1.17 -10.99 -11.56
C ALA A 232 0.96 -12.22 -12.46
N LYS A 233 1.89 -13.18 -12.41
CA LYS A 233 1.75 -14.48 -13.10
C LYS A 233 0.95 -15.52 -12.32
N ALA A 234 0.73 -15.31 -11.03
CA ALA A 234 0.18 -16.29 -10.11
C ALA A 234 -1.31 -16.11 -9.81
N VAL A 235 -1.83 -14.88 -9.96
CA VAL A 235 -3.23 -14.52 -9.68
C VAL A 235 -3.91 -13.94 -10.93
N LYS A 236 -5.24 -13.89 -10.93
CA LYS A 236 -6.04 -13.31 -12.01
C LYS A 236 -6.52 -11.89 -11.69
N ILE A 237 -6.54 -11.54 -10.42
CA ILE A 237 -6.93 -10.19 -9.96
C ILE A 237 -5.82 -9.18 -10.21
N PRO A 238 -6.15 -7.88 -10.41
CA PRO A 238 -5.16 -6.82 -10.58
C PRO A 238 -4.12 -6.79 -9.46
N VAL A 239 -2.87 -6.47 -9.84
CA VAL A 239 -1.75 -6.32 -8.91
C VAL A 239 -1.35 -4.86 -8.81
N ILE A 240 -1.19 -4.36 -7.59
CA ILE A 240 -0.69 -3.00 -7.32
C ILE A 240 0.75 -3.12 -6.82
N GLY A 241 1.68 -2.52 -7.56
CA GLY A 241 3.11 -2.57 -7.23
C GLY A 241 3.55 -1.43 -6.32
N LEU A 242 4.31 -1.73 -5.27
CA LEU A 242 4.97 -0.71 -4.44
C LEU A 242 6.27 -1.22 -3.83
N GLY A 243 7.16 -0.28 -3.51
CA GLY A 243 8.46 -0.56 -2.91
C GLY A 243 9.62 -0.05 -3.76
N GLY A 244 10.14 1.12 -3.37
CA GLY A 244 11.31 1.72 -4.01
C GLY A 244 11.06 2.47 -5.30
N ILE A 245 9.81 2.82 -5.61
CA ILE A 245 9.47 3.69 -6.74
C ILE A 245 9.84 5.12 -6.37
N MET A 246 10.84 5.68 -7.06
CA MET A 246 11.38 7.02 -6.84
C MET A 246 11.08 7.99 -7.98
N ASN A 247 10.72 7.48 -9.17
CA ASN A 247 10.45 8.26 -10.37
C ASN A 247 9.61 7.47 -11.37
N TRP A 248 9.27 8.08 -12.51
CA TRP A 248 8.43 7.47 -13.55
C TRP A 248 9.03 6.21 -14.19
N LYS A 249 10.38 6.10 -14.29
CA LYS A 249 11.02 4.91 -14.87
C LYS A 249 10.77 3.69 -13.98
N ASP A 250 10.91 3.87 -12.66
CA ASP A 250 10.60 2.81 -11.71
C ASP A 250 9.14 2.38 -11.83
N ALA A 251 8.21 3.35 -11.96
CA ALA A 251 6.79 3.05 -12.12
C ALA A 251 6.51 2.24 -13.39
N VAL A 252 7.11 2.61 -14.53
CA VAL A 252 6.99 1.86 -15.79
C VAL A 252 7.55 0.45 -15.66
N GLU A 253 8.70 0.26 -14.99
CA GLU A 253 9.25 -1.08 -14.72
C GLU A 253 8.26 -1.97 -13.96
N PHE A 254 7.56 -1.43 -12.94
CA PHE A 254 6.53 -2.17 -12.23
C PHE A 254 5.34 -2.52 -13.12
N MET A 255 4.92 -1.62 -14.00
CA MET A 255 3.82 -1.89 -14.93
C MET A 255 4.22 -2.95 -15.96
N LEU A 256 5.41 -2.87 -16.54
CA LEU A 256 5.94 -3.91 -17.42
C LEU A 256 6.02 -5.27 -16.73
N ALA A 257 6.33 -5.31 -15.43
CA ALA A 257 6.34 -6.53 -14.63
C ALA A 257 4.93 -7.09 -14.32
N GLY A 258 3.85 -6.35 -14.65
CA GLY A 258 2.47 -6.78 -14.53
C GLY A 258 1.63 -6.03 -13.48
N ALA A 259 2.16 -4.96 -12.89
CA ALA A 259 1.35 -4.11 -12.02
C ALA A 259 0.33 -3.29 -12.83
N SER A 260 -0.94 -3.37 -12.45
CA SER A 260 -2.04 -2.58 -13.03
C SER A 260 -2.07 -1.14 -12.50
N ALA A 261 -1.54 -0.94 -11.30
CA ALA A 261 -1.36 0.37 -10.66
C ALA A 261 -0.14 0.32 -9.74
N ILE A 262 0.32 1.49 -9.26
CA ILE A 262 1.47 1.60 -8.36
C ILE A 262 1.17 2.49 -7.17
N GLN A 263 1.89 2.26 -6.05
CA GLN A 263 1.85 3.16 -4.89
C GLN A 263 3.24 3.72 -4.60
N ILE A 264 3.33 5.01 -4.34
CA ILE A 264 4.56 5.72 -3.99
C ILE A 264 4.55 5.99 -2.48
N GLY A 265 5.60 5.53 -1.79
CA GLY A 265 5.75 5.66 -0.33
C GLY A 265 6.86 6.63 0.05
N THR A 266 8.02 6.11 0.40
CA THR A 266 9.17 6.86 0.94
C THR A 266 9.58 8.08 0.10
N ALA A 267 9.40 8.03 -1.22
CA ALA A 267 9.71 9.16 -2.11
C ALA A 267 8.89 10.43 -1.79
N ASN A 268 7.70 10.32 -1.21
CA ASN A 268 6.89 11.47 -0.77
C ASN A 268 7.58 12.31 0.31
N PHE A 269 8.47 11.70 1.12
CA PHE A 269 9.24 12.43 2.13
C PHE A 269 10.41 13.22 1.52
N ILE A 270 10.86 12.86 0.32
CA ILE A 270 11.96 13.51 -0.39
C ILE A 270 11.40 14.60 -1.31
N ASP A 271 10.34 14.29 -2.06
CA ASP A 271 9.68 15.20 -2.98
C ASP A 271 8.15 15.07 -2.86
N PRO A 272 7.47 16.02 -2.23
CA PRO A 272 6.02 15.98 -2.05
C PRO A 272 5.22 15.93 -3.37
N ALA A 273 5.83 16.36 -4.49
CA ALA A 273 5.22 16.37 -5.81
C ALA A 273 5.57 15.12 -6.66
N VAL A 274 6.29 14.16 -6.11
CA VAL A 274 6.78 12.99 -6.86
C VAL A 274 5.67 12.20 -7.55
N THR A 275 4.51 12.07 -6.91
CA THR A 275 3.35 11.35 -7.48
C THR A 275 2.87 11.97 -8.79
N VAL A 276 2.71 13.28 -8.83
CA VAL A 276 2.30 14.02 -10.04
C VAL A 276 3.38 13.92 -11.12
N LYS A 277 4.67 14.08 -10.76
CA LYS A 277 5.79 13.91 -11.70
C LYS A 277 5.85 12.52 -12.29
N VAL A 278 5.46 11.50 -11.53
CA VAL A 278 5.37 10.11 -12.03
C VAL A 278 4.22 9.97 -13.02
N VAL A 279 3.05 10.54 -12.75
CA VAL A 279 1.93 10.56 -13.73
C VAL A 279 2.36 11.19 -15.04
N GLU A 280 2.97 12.38 -14.99
CA GLU A 280 3.49 13.09 -16.17
C GLU A 280 4.51 12.25 -16.92
N GLY A 281 5.47 11.66 -16.21
CA GLY A 281 6.52 10.85 -16.81
C GLY A 281 6.03 9.54 -17.44
N ILE A 282 4.98 8.91 -16.91
CA ILE A 282 4.30 7.78 -17.54
C ILE A 282 3.65 8.23 -18.85
N ASN A 283 2.91 9.34 -18.84
CA ASN A 283 2.29 9.87 -20.05
C ASN A 283 3.34 10.17 -21.15
N ASP A 284 4.42 10.84 -20.78
CA ASP A 284 5.51 11.14 -21.72
C ASP A 284 6.18 9.86 -22.27
N TYR A 285 6.28 8.82 -21.45
CA TYR A 285 6.79 7.52 -21.89
C TYR A 285 5.88 6.90 -22.95
N LEU A 286 4.57 6.86 -22.69
CA LEU A 286 3.58 6.30 -23.61
C LEU A 286 3.57 7.08 -24.95
N ASP A 287 3.53 8.41 -24.89
CA ASP A 287 3.53 9.27 -26.08
C ASP A 287 4.81 9.06 -26.94
N ARG A 288 6.00 8.96 -26.32
CA ARG A 288 7.27 8.71 -27.02
C ARG A 288 7.37 7.34 -27.67
N HIS A 289 6.69 6.34 -27.12
CA HIS A 289 6.66 4.98 -27.66
C HIS A 289 5.43 4.69 -28.53
N GLY A 290 4.52 5.66 -28.70
CA GLY A 290 3.35 5.53 -29.56
C GLY A 290 2.23 4.67 -28.98
N TYR A 291 2.24 4.40 -27.67
CA TYR A 291 1.17 3.68 -26.98
C TYR A 291 -0.08 4.56 -26.82
N GLN A 292 -1.25 3.96 -26.97
CA GLN A 292 -2.53 4.65 -26.85
C GLN A 292 -3.10 4.59 -25.42
N SER A 293 -2.69 3.59 -24.64
CA SER A 293 -3.15 3.38 -23.28
C SER A 293 -2.04 2.86 -22.38
N VAL A 294 -2.12 3.22 -21.11
CA VAL A 294 -1.25 2.64 -20.09
C VAL A 294 -1.43 1.12 -19.98
N LYS A 295 -2.60 0.60 -20.37
CA LYS A 295 -2.89 -0.83 -20.41
C LYS A 295 -2.00 -1.59 -21.41
N ASP A 296 -1.49 -0.91 -22.43
CA ASP A 296 -0.62 -1.52 -23.45
C ASP A 296 0.73 -1.97 -22.89
N ILE A 297 1.17 -1.40 -21.75
CA ILE A 297 2.44 -1.73 -21.12
C ILE A 297 2.30 -2.65 -19.90
N ILE A 298 1.08 -2.94 -19.43
CA ILE A 298 0.87 -3.81 -18.27
C ILE A 298 1.22 -5.26 -18.63
N GLY A 299 2.29 -5.79 -17.99
CA GLY A 299 2.76 -7.16 -18.25
C GLY A 299 3.48 -7.34 -19.58
N ALA A 300 3.84 -6.27 -20.27
CA ALA A 300 4.51 -6.30 -21.57
C ALA A 300 6.03 -6.54 -21.48
N LEU A 301 6.54 -7.02 -20.33
CA LEU A 301 7.95 -7.38 -20.18
C LEU A 301 8.29 -8.57 -21.09
N GLU A 302 9.21 -8.37 -22.01
CA GLU A 302 9.80 -9.44 -22.85
C GLU A 302 10.86 -10.20 -22.03
N VAL A 303 10.76 -11.54 -21.92
CA VAL A 303 11.65 -12.44 -21.17
C VAL A 303 12.05 -13.64 -22.01
#